data_c468eb1b3f749775d58b8f940d09a3c0
#
_entry.id   c468eb1b3f749775d58b8f940d09a3c0
#
_cell.length_a   1.000
_cell.length_b   1.000
_cell.length_c   1.000
_cell.angle_alpha   90.00
_cell.angle_beta   90.00
_cell.angle_gamma   90.00
#
_symmetry.space_group_name_H-M   'P 1'
#
loop_
_entity.id
_entity.type
_entity.pdbx_description
1 polymer ?
#
loop_
_entity_poly.entity_id
_entity_poly.type
_entity_poly.pdbx_seq_one_letter_code
_entity_poly.pdbx_strand_id
1 'polypeptide(L)'
;PFIIATNNYRASGLKEYYSINSSNVVESPDANRDVLINYIKAAKNLSLTNNGSSRSWQFVKVKTAGPVTFKSSANKIDFAQKAGLTNISVVNNDDGSNKGLADYAIDLSK
;
A
#
# COMPACT_ATOMS: atom_id res chain seq x y z
N PRO A 1 9.52 16.95 14.32
CA PRO A 1 10.01 15.58 14.25
C PRO A 1 8.86 14.61 14.04
N PHE A 2 9.11 13.54 13.30
CA PHE A 2 8.13 12.46 13.05
C PHE A 2 8.66 11.16 13.65
N ILE A 3 7.75 10.32 14.15
CA ILE A 3 8.06 8.95 14.55
C ILE A 3 7.53 8.03 13.47
N ILE A 4 8.38 7.17 12.94
CA ILE A 4 8.03 6.22 11.88
C ILE A 4 8.11 4.81 12.47
N ALA A 5 6.98 4.10 12.51
CA ALA A 5 6.95 2.69 12.84
C ALA A 5 7.19 1.86 11.57
N THR A 6 8.15 0.96 11.61
CA THR A 6 8.52 0.14 10.45
C THR A 6 9.09 -1.20 10.90
N ASN A 7 9.42 -2.07 9.97
CA ASN A 7 10.12 -3.31 10.23
C ASN A 7 11.62 -3.21 9.85
N ASN A 8 12.41 -4.18 10.30
CA ASN A 8 13.85 -4.23 10.05
C ASN A 8 14.19 -4.23 8.55
N TYR A 9 13.44 -4.94 7.70
CA TYR A 9 13.66 -4.97 6.27
C TYR A 9 13.52 -3.58 5.63
N ARG A 10 12.44 -2.87 5.98
CA ARG A 10 12.19 -1.51 5.48
C ARG A 10 13.18 -0.51 6.08
N ALA A 11 13.49 -0.62 7.36
CA ALA A 11 14.46 0.26 8.03
C ALA A 11 15.84 0.18 7.37
N SER A 12 16.30 -1.01 6.99
CA SER A 12 17.61 -1.16 6.32
C SER A 12 17.64 -0.51 4.93
N GLY A 13 16.54 -0.56 4.18
CA GLY A 13 16.42 0.12 2.89
C GLY A 13 16.24 1.64 2.97
N LEU A 14 15.83 2.16 4.13
CA LEU A 14 15.59 3.58 4.35
C LEU A 14 16.81 4.34 4.91
N LYS A 15 17.88 3.65 5.28
CA LYS A 15 19.08 4.25 5.90
C LYS A 15 19.67 5.41 5.09
N GLU A 16 19.71 5.25 3.78
CA GLU A 16 20.27 6.25 2.88
C GLU A 16 19.40 7.51 2.76
N TYR A 17 18.07 7.36 2.90
CA TYR A 17 17.12 8.46 2.71
C TYR A 17 16.83 9.25 3.99
N TYR A 18 16.87 8.60 5.15
CA TYR A 18 16.40 9.20 6.40
C TYR A 18 17.46 9.28 7.49
N SER A 19 18.73 9.07 7.16
CA SER A 19 19.85 9.10 8.11
C SER A 19 19.58 8.27 9.37
N ILE A 20 18.99 7.09 9.18
CA ILE A 20 18.66 6.19 10.29
C ILE A 20 19.97 5.65 10.89
N ASN A 21 20.15 5.84 12.17
CA ASN A 21 21.28 5.34 12.93
C ASN A 21 20.85 4.87 14.33
N SER A 22 21.75 4.25 15.07
CA SER A 22 21.45 3.67 16.38
C SER A 22 20.97 4.68 17.42
N SER A 23 21.25 5.96 17.24
CA SER A 23 20.84 7.00 18.20
C SER A 23 19.38 7.44 18.02
N ASN A 24 18.77 7.15 16.87
CA ASN A 24 17.39 7.54 16.56
C ASN A 24 16.46 6.35 16.27
N VAL A 25 16.90 5.14 16.62
CA VAL A 25 16.12 3.91 16.46
C VAL A 25 15.78 3.33 17.82
N VAL A 26 14.51 3.01 18.00
CA VAL A 26 14.03 2.19 19.13
C VAL A 26 13.55 0.86 18.57
N GLU A 27 14.18 -0.21 18.97
CA GLU A 27 13.79 -1.57 18.57
C GLU A 27 12.81 -2.15 19.59
N SER A 28 11.66 -2.63 19.09
CA SER A 28 10.73 -3.40 19.90
C SER A 28 11.23 -4.85 20.04
N PRO A 29 11.14 -5.45 21.24
CA PRO A 29 11.45 -6.86 21.44
C PRO A 29 10.46 -7.79 20.74
N ASP A 30 9.26 -7.28 20.39
CA ASP A 30 8.20 -8.09 19.79
C ASP A 30 8.34 -8.15 18.27
N ALA A 31 8.22 -9.35 17.71
CA ALA A 31 8.09 -9.49 16.25
C ALA A 31 6.77 -8.94 15.76
N ASN A 32 6.74 -8.35 14.55
CA ASN A 32 5.52 -7.79 13.94
C ASN A 32 4.35 -8.79 13.95
N ARG A 33 4.65 -10.07 13.74
CA ARG A 33 3.66 -11.15 13.78
C ARG A 33 3.02 -11.28 15.17
N ASP A 34 3.80 -11.20 16.22
CA ASP A 34 3.33 -11.38 17.60
C ASP A 34 2.49 -10.17 18.04
N VAL A 35 2.88 -8.97 17.66
CA VAL A 35 2.09 -7.75 17.83
C VAL A 35 0.71 -7.90 17.16
N LEU A 36 0.67 -8.38 15.91
CA LEU A 36 -0.57 -8.60 15.19
C LEU A 36 -1.45 -9.67 15.84
N ILE A 37 -0.86 -10.79 16.24
CA ILE A 37 -1.58 -11.87 16.95
C ILE A 37 -2.19 -11.35 18.25
N ASN A 38 -1.42 -10.59 19.03
CA ASN A 38 -1.89 -10.03 20.29
C ASN A 38 -3.03 -9.03 20.09
N TYR A 39 -2.92 -8.18 19.06
CA TYR A 39 -4.00 -7.27 18.68
C TYR A 39 -5.29 -8.02 18.31
N ILE A 40 -5.20 -9.06 17.47
CA ILE A 40 -6.36 -9.86 17.06
C ILE A 40 -7.00 -10.55 18.27
N LYS A 41 -6.20 -11.13 19.17
CA LYS A 41 -6.68 -11.77 20.40
C LYS A 41 -7.39 -10.78 21.32
N ALA A 42 -6.87 -9.59 21.47
CA ALA A 42 -7.46 -8.54 22.31
C ALA A 42 -8.76 -7.99 21.70
N ALA A 43 -8.80 -7.78 20.39
CA ALA A 43 -9.97 -7.26 19.68
C ALA A 43 -11.12 -8.27 19.63
N LYS A 44 -10.85 -9.59 19.72
CA LYS A 44 -11.81 -10.71 19.64
C LYS A 44 -12.60 -10.77 18.33
N ASN A 45 -13.23 -9.65 17.94
CA ASN A 45 -13.99 -9.50 16.69
C ASN A 45 -13.39 -8.38 15.86
N LEU A 46 -13.08 -8.66 14.61
CA LEU A 46 -12.56 -7.70 13.65
C LEU A 46 -13.65 -7.34 12.63
N SER A 47 -13.75 -6.07 12.30
CA SER A 47 -14.59 -5.57 11.22
C SER A 47 -13.87 -4.47 10.45
N LEU A 48 -14.23 -4.28 9.18
CA LEU A 48 -13.69 -3.17 8.38
C LEU A 48 -14.02 -1.81 8.98
N THR A 49 -15.16 -1.68 9.64
CA THR A 49 -15.60 -0.42 10.26
C THR A 49 -14.73 -0.05 11.47
N ASN A 50 -14.41 -1.04 12.31
CA ASN A 50 -13.72 -0.78 13.58
C ASN A 50 -12.21 -0.96 13.50
N ASN A 51 -11.74 -1.82 12.59
CA ASN A 51 -10.36 -2.26 12.52
C ASN A 51 -9.77 -2.11 11.11
N GLY A 52 -10.53 -1.54 10.18
CA GLY A 52 -10.09 -1.33 8.81
C GLY A 52 -9.12 -0.16 8.67
N SER A 53 -8.57 -0.02 7.46
CA SER A 53 -7.68 1.07 7.12
C SER A 53 -8.35 2.43 7.31
N SER A 54 -7.67 3.34 7.98
CA SER A 54 -8.11 4.73 8.19
C SER A 54 -7.95 5.63 6.96
N ARG A 55 -7.61 5.09 5.78
CA ARG A 55 -7.26 5.87 4.58
C ARG A 55 -6.22 6.97 4.90
N SER A 56 -5.13 6.56 5.49
CA SER A 56 -4.06 7.46 5.95
C SER A 56 -3.30 8.18 4.83
N TRP A 57 -3.54 7.82 3.58
CA TRP A 57 -2.98 8.48 2.40
C TRP A 57 -3.97 8.47 1.24
N GLN A 58 -3.79 9.42 0.32
CA GLN A 58 -4.52 9.48 -0.95
C GLN A 58 -3.69 10.22 -1.98
N PHE A 59 -3.96 9.99 -3.24
CA PHE A 59 -3.39 10.80 -4.30
C PHE A 59 -3.99 12.20 -4.28
N VAL A 60 -3.15 13.20 -4.48
CA VAL A 60 -3.62 14.56 -4.73
C VAL A 60 -4.23 14.61 -6.12
N LYS A 61 -5.38 15.26 -6.27
CA LYS A 61 -5.98 15.47 -7.58
C LYS A 61 -5.07 16.36 -8.43
N VAL A 62 -4.59 15.81 -9.53
CA VAL A 62 -3.68 16.50 -10.44
C VAL A 62 -3.94 16.09 -11.88
N LYS A 63 -3.93 17.06 -12.78
CA LYS A 63 -3.96 16.81 -14.22
C LYS A 63 -2.54 16.50 -14.68
N THR A 64 -2.30 15.28 -15.15
CA THR A 64 -1.00 14.82 -15.64
C THR A 64 -0.86 15.06 -17.14
N ALA A 65 0.35 15.27 -17.62
CA ALA A 65 0.64 15.45 -19.05
C ALA A 65 0.50 14.15 -19.86
N GLY A 66 0.55 13.01 -19.18
CA GLY A 66 0.41 11.68 -19.78
C GLY A 66 -0.27 10.70 -18.81
N PRO A 67 -0.54 9.48 -19.26
CA PRO A 67 -1.17 8.47 -18.43
C PRO A 67 -0.25 8.07 -17.25
N VAL A 68 -0.85 7.93 -16.07
CA VAL A 68 -0.19 7.32 -14.92
C VAL A 68 -0.57 5.84 -14.91
N THR A 69 0.42 4.97 -15.06
CA THR A 69 0.18 3.53 -15.18
C THR A 69 0.80 2.75 -14.04
N PHE A 70 0.23 1.58 -13.76
CA PHE A 70 0.76 0.63 -12.79
C PHE A 70 0.47 -0.81 -13.23
N LYS A 71 1.26 -1.75 -12.74
CA LYS A 71 1.06 -3.18 -12.98
C LYS A 71 0.34 -3.85 -11.83
N SER A 72 -0.62 -4.71 -12.16
CA SER A 72 -1.34 -5.55 -11.20
C SER A 72 -1.80 -6.84 -11.87
N SER A 73 -2.43 -7.73 -11.11
CA SER A 73 -2.95 -9.00 -11.63
C SER A 73 -3.92 -8.76 -12.79
N ALA A 74 -3.77 -9.53 -13.85
CA ALA A 74 -4.62 -9.47 -15.03
C ALA A 74 -6.08 -9.81 -14.70
N ASN A 75 -7.01 -9.25 -15.47
CA ASN A 75 -8.45 -9.53 -15.37
C ASN A 75 -9.04 -9.22 -13.98
N LYS A 76 -8.54 -8.18 -13.28
CA LYS A 76 -8.97 -7.81 -11.93
C LYS A 76 -9.61 -6.41 -11.83
N ILE A 77 -9.95 -5.79 -12.94
CA ILE A 77 -10.58 -4.46 -12.94
C ILE A 77 -11.91 -4.43 -12.19
N ASP A 78 -12.63 -5.55 -12.17
CA ASP A 78 -13.89 -5.68 -11.45
C ASP A 78 -13.78 -5.45 -9.95
N PHE A 79 -12.63 -5.75 -9.34
CA PHE A 79 -12.37 -5.43 -7.92
C PHE A 79 -12.34 -3.93 -7.68
N ALA A 80 -11.70 -3.16 -8.56
CA ALA A 80 -11.68 -1.71 -8.48
C ALA A 80 -13.10 -1.14 -8.65
N GLN A 81 -13.85 -1.64 -9.64
CA GLN A 81 -15.22 -1.21 -9.89
C GLN A 81 -16.16 -1.52 -8.72
N LYS A 82 -16.08 -2.72 -8.14
CA LYS A 82 -16.85 -3.09 -6.94
C LYS A 82 -16.48 -2.26 -5.71
N ALA A 83 -15.25 -1.77 -5.64
CA ALA A 83 -14.80 -0.84 -4.60
C ALA A 83 -15.22 0.62 -4.87
N GLY A 84 -15.95 0.89 -5.96
CA GLY A 84 -16.41 2.22 -6.33
C GLY A 84 -15.35 3.09 -6.99
N LEU A 85 -14.22 2.53 -7.41
CA LEU A 85 -13.16 3.26 -8.12
C LEU A 85 -13.52 3.37 -9.60
N THR A 86 -13.84 4.58 -10.05
CA THR A 86 -14.24 4.87 -11.44
C THR A 86 -13.13 5.46 -12.29
N ASN A 87 -11.99 5.75 -11.67
CA ASN A 87 -10.85 6.40 -12.31
C ASN A 87 -9.72 5.44 -12.69
N ILE A 88 -9.98 4.12 -12.67
CA ILE A 88 -9.03 3.09 -13.09
C ILE A 88 -9.54 2.41 -14.35
N SER A 89 -8.68 2.22 -15.33
CA SER A 89 -8.97 1.52 -16.58
C SER A 89 -7.87 0.53 -16.96
N VAL A 90 -8.21 -0.45 -17.77
CA VAL A 90 -7.24 -1.40 -18.33
C VAL A 90 -6.57 -0.77 -19.54
N VAL A 91 -5.25 -0.76 -19.59
CA VAL A 91 -4.45 -0.37 -20.75
C VAL A 91 -4.12 -1.59 -21.60
N ASN A 92 -3.63 -2.65 -20.95
CA ASN A 92 -3.30 -3.91 -21.59
C ASN A 92 -3.52 -5.05 -20.58
N ASN A 93 -4.30 -6.07 -20.98
CA ASN A 93 -4.59 -7.23 -20.13
C ASN A 93 -3.42 -8.21 -19.99
N ASP A 94 -2.39 -8.09 -20.81
CA ASP A 94 -1.15 -8.85 -20.73
C ASP A 94 0.02 -7.88 -20.91
N ASP A 95 0.82 -7.74 -19.89
CA ASP A 95 2.02 -6.87 -19.93
C ASP A 95 3.20 -7.49 -20.71
N GLY A 96 2.98 -8.65 -21.33
CA GLY A 96 4.01 -9.40 -22.06
C GLY A 96 5.02 -10.16 -21.17
N SER A 97 4.84 -10.13 -19.85
CA SER A 97 5.76 -10.78 -18.91
C SER A 97 5.48 -12.27 -18.69
N ASN A 98 4.36 -12.79 -19.17
CA ASN A 98 3.85 -14.16 -18.90
C ASN A 98 3.68 -14.48 -17.39
N LYS A 99 3.53 -13.46 -16.55
CA LYS A 99 3.36 -13.59 -15.10
C LYS A 99 1.93 -13.33 -14.64
N GLY A 100 0.97 -13.28 -15.56
CA GLY A 100 -0.42 -12.96 -15.25
C GLY A 100 -0.63 -11.52 -14.77
N LEU A 101 0.20 -10.59 -15.26
CA LEU A 101 0.12 -9.17 -14.98
C LEU A 101 -0.51 -8.41 -16.15
N ALA A 102 -1.16 -7.31 -15.83
CA ALA A 102 -1.74 -6.36 -16.76
C ALA A 102 -1.27 -4.94 -16.44
N ASP A 103 -1.31 -4.07 -17.43
CA ASP A 103 -1.11 -2.64 -17.24
C ASP A 103 -2.46 -1.95 -17.05
N TYR A 104 -2.55 -1.15 -16.02
CA TYR A 104 -3.68 -0.31 -15.68
C TYR A 104 -3.28 1.16 -15.71
N ALA A 105 -4.24 2.02 -16.02
CA ALA A 105 -4.09 3.46 -15.89
C ALA A 105 -4.98 3.99 -14.78
N ILE A 106 -4.51 4.99 -14.05
CA ILE A 106 -5.27 5.76 -13.09
C ILE A 106 -5.37 7.22 -13.53
N ASP A 107 -6.59 7.74 -13.59
CA ASP A 107 -6.85 9.17 -13.83
C ASP A 107 -6.81 9.91 -12.49
N LEU A 108 -5.74 10.64 -12.25
CA LEU A 108 -5.56 11.40 -11.01
C LEU A 108 -6.32 12.74 -11.00
N SER A 109 -7.02 13.09 -12.09
CA SER A 109 -7.83 14.31 -12.12
C SER A 109 -9.24 14.13 -11.52
N LYS A 110 -9.64 12.89 -11.26
CA LYS A 110 -10.96 12.52 -10.72
C LYS A 110 -10.96 12.26 -9.24
#